data_54f448e2a7b40e8e0276c8bcdff49f17
#
_entry.id   54f448e2a7b40e8e0276c8bcdff49f17
#
_cell.length_a   1.000
_cell.length_b   1.000
_cell.length_c   1.000
_cell.angle_alpha   90.00
_cell.angle_beta   90.00
_cell.angle_gamma   90.00
#
_symmetry.space_group_name_H-M   'P 1'
#
loop_
_entity.id
_entity.type
_entity.pdbx_description
1 polymer ?
#
loop_
_entity_poly.entity_id
_entity_poly.type
_entity_poly.pdbx_seq_one_letter_code
_entity_poly.pdbx_strand_id
1 'polypeptide(L)'
;MSKSWRFEALDTLFFRDGTPFHQGETGNILPGSVFPPLMLTMQGAIRTALARKQGWIPDKKGLPEKLRLGTTDDLGDLQLAGPYLRFNGERLYPAPLTLFGNKNGKGDWTLTRLIPGPKVDCDLGEGVRLPKLQKQIDGELLNLWVTKEGMESILNFRFPEAKHLIEPDQLWKNEQKIGIMREEKTKVAKDKHLYSLIHIRPHAELEVEVEVGGIPEDWHLQKTQALPLGGEGRFALVNVSDITDPLPRMPELTVSHDGQIRFTVTLLTPGYYQDMNQVVKEGPPQIPGTCVSASIGKAMHMGGWNLKENKPRPIKPLLPPGSTWFFEAKADQLAEIKGVHGSFKGEKTAYGMGQLIVGIWKEEWED
;
A
#
# COMPACT_ATOMS: atom_id res chain seq x y z
N MET A 1 -18.22 -7.76 13.70
CA MET A 1 -18.10 -6.76 12.60
C MET A 1 -16.66 -6.26 12.51
N SER A 2 -16.23 -5.75 11.34
CA SER A 2 -14.91 -5.14 11.23
C SER A 2 -14.92 -3.73 11.81
N LYS A 3 -13.77 -3.30 12.40
CA LYS A 3 -13.56 -1.96 12.95
C LYS A 3 -12.36 -1.29 12.31
N SER A 4 -12.37 0.03 12.29
CA SER A 4 -11.25 0.87 11.90
C SER A 4 -10.31 1.09 13.08
N TRP A 5 -9.05 0.66 12.95
CA TRP A 5 -7.97 0.94 13.89
C TRP A 5 -7.10 2.05 13.32
N ARG A 6 -7.06 3.21 13.95
CA ARG A 6 -6.33 4.39 13.53
C ARG A 6 -5.11 4.59 14.40
N PHE A 7 -3.96 4.64 13.79
CA PHE A 7 -2.65 4.77 14.45
C PHE A 7 -2.12 6.18 14.22
N GLU A 8 -2.09 6.98 15.25
CA GLU A 8 -1.49 8.31 15.30
C GLU A 8 -0.09 8.20 15.89
N ALA A 9 0.93 8.69 15.19
CA ALA A 9 2.31 8.62 15.67
C ALA A 9 2.53 9.56 16.87
N LEU A 10 3.11 9.05 17.96
CA LEU A 10 3.50 9.90 19.10
C LEU A 10 4.73 10.76 18.82
N ASP A 11 5.58 10.33 17.91
CA ASP A 11 6.81 10.98 17.46
C ASP A 11 7.17 10.42 16.07
N THR A 12 8.43 10.37 15.73
CA THR A 12 8.89 9.70 14.51
C THR A 12 8.65 8.20 14.57
N LEU A 13 8.42 7.58 13.42
CA LEU A 13 8.30 6.14 13.24
C LEU A 13 9.51 5.59 12.48
N PHE A 14 9.80 4.30 12.67
CA PHE A 14 10.84 3.62 11.93
C PHE A 14 10.33 2.25 11.45
N PHE A 15 10.21 2.11 10.14
CA PHE A 15 9.79 0.87 9.47
C PHE A 15 10.90 0.40 8.55
N ARG A 16 11.85 -0.32 9.09
CA ARG A 16 13.04 -0.74 8.35
C ARG A 16 12.68 -1.28 6.97
N ASP A 17 13.31 -0.73 5.96
CA ASP A 17 13.34 -1.33 4.63
C ASP A 17 14.09 -2.68 4.67
N GLY A 18 14.01 -3.46 3.61
CA GLY A 18 14.67 -4.77 3.53
C GLY A 18 16.18 -4.70 3.32
N THR A 19 16.80 -3.54 3.35
CA THR A 19 18.23 -3.35 3.05
C THR A 19 19.10 -4.10 4.07
N PRO A 20 20.04 -4.98 3.64
CA PRO A 20 20.97 -5.63 4.52
C PRO A 20 21.81 -4.59 5.27
N PHE A 21 21.93 -4.75 6.56
CA PHE A 21 22.76 -3.91 7.42
C PHE A 21 23.57 -4.80 8.35
N HIS A 22 24.89 -4.77 8.20
CA HIS A 22 25.82 -5.44 9.08
C HIS A 22 26.48 -4.41 10.00
N GLN A 23 26.42 -4.65 11.30
CA GLN A 23 27.12 -3.80 12.27
C GLN A 23 28.64 -3.86 12.00
N GLY A 24 29.25 -2.69 11.77
CA GLY A 24 30.71 -2.59 11.56
C GLY A 24 31.16 -2.50 10.09
N GLU A 25 30.26 -2.57 9.12
CA GLU A 25 30.62 -2.22 7.74
C GLU A 25 30.83 -0.71 7.62
N THR A 26 32.03 -0.31 7.22
CA THR A 26 32.41 1.06 6.93
C THR A 26 31.87 1.46 5.54
N GLY A 27 30.56 1.55 5.40
CA GLY A 27 29.90 2.01 4.19
C GLY A 27 28.74 2.93 4.57
N ASN A 28 28.45 3.93 3.73
CA ASN A 28 27.34 4.87 3.92
C ASN A 28 25.96 4.25 3.65
N ILE A 29 25.72 3.02 4.11
CA ILE A 29 24.38 2.41 4.03
C ILE A 29 23.57 2.95 5.20
N LEU A 30 22.69 3.90 4.88
CA LEU A 30 21.71 4.45 5.80
C LEU A 30 20.43 3.60 5.68
N PRO A 31 20.10 2.74 6.69
CA PRO A 31 18.81 2.06 6.68
C PRO A 31 17.68 3.07 6.65
N GLY A 32 16.85 2.97 5.61
CA GLY A 32 15.68 3.81 5.43
C GLY A 32 14.44 3.22 6.09
N SER A 33 13.41 4.05 6.15
CA SER A 33 12.05 3.61 6.47
C SER A 33 11.22 3.50 5.22
N VAL A 34 10.42 2.45 5.13
CA VAL A 34 9.32 2.32 4.14
C VAL A 34 8.06 2.94 4.74
N PHE A 35 7.44 3.88 4.03
CA PHE A 35 6.17 4.47 4.44
C PHE A 35 5.24 4.65 3.23
N PRO A 36 3.95 4.33 3.35
CA PRO A 36 3.26 3.74 4.52
C PRO A 36 3.85 2.41 4.99
N PRO A 37 3.64 2.03 6.28
CA PRO A 37 4.15 0.77 6.81
C PRO A 37 3.50 -0.42 6.09
N LEU A 38 4.24 -1.48 5.88
CA LEU A 38 3.67 -2.72 5.37
C LEU A 38 2.75 -3.38 6.41
N MET A 39 1.70 -4.06 5.94
CA MET A 39 0.77 -4.78 6.83
C MET A 39 1.46 -5.80 7.73
N LEU A 40 2.60 -6.37 7.30
CA LEU A 40 3.40 -7.25 8.16
C LEU A 40 3.84 -6.61 9.48
N THR A 41 4.07 -5.29 9.48
CA THR A 41 4.38 -4.55 10.71
C THR A 41 3.11 -4.23 11.49
N MET A 42 2.07 -3.76 10.82
CA MET A 42 0.80 -3.38 11.43
C MET A 42 0.13 -4.57 12.14
N GLN A 43 0.08 -5.74 11.48
CA GLN A 43 -0.49 -6.95 12.07
C GLN A 43 0.21 -7.38 13.37
N GLY A 44 1.52 -7.13 13.49
CA GLY A 44 2.26 -7.43 14.71
C GLY A 44 1.76 -6.62 15.90
N ALA A 45 1.57 -5.31 15.72
CA ALA A 45 1.01 -4.42 16.74
C ALA A 45 -0.44 -4.81 17.10
N ILE A 46 -1.28 -5.05 16.09
CA ILE A 46 -2.69 -5.42 16.26
C ILE A 46 -2.81 -6.76 17.01
N ARG A 47 -2.15 -7.81 16.54
CA ARG A 47 -2.21 -9.15 17.17
C ARG A 47 -1.70 -9.12 18.61
N THR A 48 -0.63 -8.39 18.87
CA THR A 48 -0.09 -8.22 20.23
C THR A 48 -1.11 -7.54 21.15
N ALA A 49 -1.76 -6.47 20.68
CA ALA A 49 -2.77 -5.76 21.45
C ALA A 49 -3.99 -6.64 21.76
N LEU A 50 -4.49 -7.36 20.74
CA LEU A 50 -5.59 -8.31 20.87
C LEU A 50 -5.27 -9.42 21.87
N ALA A 51 -4.09 -10.04 21.74
CA ALA A 51 -3.66 -11.12 22.63
C ALA A 51 -3.49 -10.64 24.09
N ARG A 52 -2.89 -9.47 24.29
CA ARG A 52 -2.75 -8.87 25.64
C ARG A 52 -4.10 -8.59 26.29
N LYS A 53 -5.07 -8.11 25.53
CA LYS A 53 -6.44 -7.91 26.01
C LYS A 53 -7.08 -9.22 26.49
N GLN A 54 -6.69 -10.36 25.90
CA GLN A 54 -7.11 -11.70 26.33
C GLN A 54 -6.21 -12.29 27.41
N GLY A 55 -5.41 -11.47 28.11
CA GLY A 55 -4.55 -11.87 29.23
C GLY A 55 -3.24 -12.56 28.84
N TRP A 56 -2.88 -12.53 27.53
CA TRP A 56 -1.59 -13.09 27.13
C TRP A 56 -0.44 -12.15 27.51
N ILE A 57 0.60 -12.74 28.05
CA ILE A 57 1.87 -12.06 28.34
C ILE A 57 2.90 -12.57 27.33
N PRO A 58 3.62 -11.66 26.61
CA PRO A 58 4.63 -12.05 25.64
C PRO A 58 5.68 -12.99 26.23
N ASP A 59 5.85 -14.14 25.62
CA ASP A 59 6.86 -15.14 25.96
C ASP A 59 7.53 -15.72 24.71
N LYS A 60 8.50 -16.61 24.89
CA LYS A 60 9.20 -17.27 23.77
C LYS A 60 8.34 -18.28 23.01
N LYS A 61 7.18 -18.68 23.54
CA LYS A 61 6.30 -19.66 22.90
C LYS A 61 5.43 -19.04 21.79
N GLY A 62 5.30 -17.70 21.79
CA GLY A 62 4.48 -16.96 20.83
C GLY A 62 3.02 -16.88 21.23
N LEU A 63 2.15 -16.60 20.26
CA LEU A 63 0.71 -16.45 20.48
C LEU A 63 0.06 -17.83 20.75
N PRO A 64 -0.79 -17.96 21.78
CA PRO A 64 -1.52 -19.20 22.04
C PRO A 64 -2.50 -19.54 20.91
N GLU A 65 -2.52 -20.79 20.46
CA GLU A 65 -3.42 -21.27 19.39
C GLU A 65 -4.91 -21.01 19.70
N LYS A 66 -5.32 -21.14 20.96
CA LYS A 66 -6.70 -20.87 21.40
C LYS A 66 -7.21 -19.47 21.05
N LEU A 67 -6.31 -18.50 20.84
CA LEU A 67 -6.69 -17.15 20.43
C LEU A 67 -7.03 -17.06 18.94
N ARG A 68 -6.70 -18.07 18.15
CA ARG A 68 -6.97 -18.12 16.71
C ARG A 68 -6.47 -16.88 15.93
N LEU A 69 -5.41 -16.24 16.46
CA LEU A 69 -4.76 -15.09 15.86
C LEU A 69 -3.63 -15.50 14.90
N GLY A 70 -3.57 -16.76 14.53
CA GLY A 70 -2.63 -17.33 13.58
C GLY A 70 -1.21 -17.54 14.11
N THR A 71 -0.33 -17.89 13.20
CA THR A 71 1.06 -18.26 13.42
C THR A 71 2.03 -17.19 12.89
N THR A 72 3.25 -17.59 12.60
CA THR A 72 4.25 -16.75 11.93
C THR A 72 3.86 -16.42 10.49
N ASP A 73 3.12 -17.32 9.82
CA ASP A 73 2.89 -17.28 8.37
C ASP A 73 1.43 -17.04 7.97
N ASP A 74 0.53 -17.06 8.93
CA ASP A 74 -0.92 -16.83 8.74
C ASP A 74 -1.50 -15.95 9.86
N LEU A 75 -2.74 -15.51 9.69
CA LEU A 75 -3.47 -14.65 10.63
C LEU A 75 -4.57 -15.39 11.39
N GLY A 76 -4.73 -16.71 11.18
CA GLY A 76 -5.86 -17.44 11.76
C GLY A 76 -7.20 -16.89 11.26
N ASP A 77 -8.08 -16.50 12.18
CA ASP A 77 -9.39 -15.92 11.84
C ASP A 77 -9.31 -14.43 11.49
N LEU A 78 -8.20 -13.75 11.84
CA LEU A 78 -8.06 -12.31 11.66
C LEU A 78 -8.02 -11.93 10.17
N GLN A 79 -8.83 -10.95 9.81
CA GLN A 79 -8.90 -10.36 8.48
C GLN A 79 -8.53 -8.88 8.57
N LEU A 80 -7.59 -8.45 7.75
CA LEU A 80 -7.11 -7.08 7.73
C LEU A 80 -7.32 -6.47 6.35
N ALA A 81 -7.60 -5.15 6.29
CA ALA A 81 -7.59 -4.37 5.05
C ALA A 81 -6.80 -3.07 5.26
N GLY A 82 -6.14 -2.61 4.20
CA GLY A 82 -5.20 -1.49 4.24
C GLY A 82 -3.73 -1.96 4.19
N PRO A 83 -2.78 -1.25 4.83
CA PRO A 83 -2.99 0.01 5.55
C PRO A 83 -3.36 1.16 4.61
N TYR A 84 -4.27 2.02 5.05
CA TYR A 84 -4.62 3.25 4.37
C TYR A 84 -4.01 4.44 5.11
N LEU A 85 -3.80 5.55 4.41
CA LEU A 85 -3.50 6.83 5.07
C LEU A 85 -4.80 7.60 5.28
N ARG A 86 -4.86 8.33 6.39
CA ARG A 86 -5.88 9.34 6.65
C ARG A 86 -5.19 10.66 6.93
N PHE A 87 -5.67 11.73 6.33
CA PHE A 87 -5.14 13.06 6.54
C PHE A 87 -6.29 14.05 6.70
N ASN A 88 -6.23 14.88 7.74
CA ASN A 88 -7.33 15.78 8.12
C ASN A 88 -8.69 15.05 8.26
N GLY A 89 -8.68 13.83 8.75
CA GLY A 89 -9.89 13.02 8.96
C GLY A 89 -10.43 12.34 7.70
N GLU A 90 -9.83 12.50 6.52
CA GLU A 90 -10.22 11.89 5.25
C GLU A 90 -9.26 10.75 4.86
N ARG A 91 -9.79 9.62 4.37
CA ARG A 91 -8.99 8.52 3.83
C ARG A 91 -8.41 8.90 2.47
N LEU A 92 -7.11 8.67 2.31
CA LEU A 92 -6.38 8.89 1.07
C LEU A 92 -6.10 7.57 0.34
N TYR A 93 -5.97 7.68 -0.96
CA TYR A 93 -5.70 6.56 -1.86
C TYR A 93 -4.45 6.85 -2.70
N PRO A 94 -3.60 5.85 -2.97
CA PRO A 94 -2.48 6.02 -3.88
C PRO A 94 -3.01 6.30 -5.29
N ALA A 95 -2.52 7.35 -5.93
CA ALA A 95 -2.92 7.67 -7.30
C ALA A 95 -2.56 6.51 -8.24
N PRO A 96 -3.43 6.16 -9.21
CA PRO A 96 -3.07 5.22 -10.26
C PRO A 96 -1.81 5.67 -11.00
N LEU A 97 -0.87 4.76 -11.23
CA LEU A 97 0.38 5.03 -11.95
C LEU A 97 0.16 5.28 -13.46
N THR A 98 -1.05 5.60 -13.83
CA THR A 98 -1.41 6.13 -15.13
C THR A 98 -1.48 7.64 -15.15
N LEU A 99 -1.50 8.31 -13.99
CA LEU A 99 -1.53 9.76 -13.90
C LEU A 99 -0.12 10.33 -14.13
N PHE A 100 0.00 11.22 -15.10
CA PHE A 100 1.24 11.85 -15.51
C PHE A 100 1.08 13.37 -15.53
N GLY A 101 2.11 14.11 -15.22
CA GLY A 101 2.04 15.56 -15.23
C GLY A 101 3.21 16.27 -14.60
N ASN A 102 3.07 17.57 -14.44
CA ASN A 102 4.00 18.42 -13.71
C ASN A 102 3.24 19.48 -12.91
N LYS A 103 3.96 20.11 -11.99
CA LYS A 103 3.48 21.24 -11.20
C LYS A 103 4.36 22.45 -11.51
N ASN A 104 3.79 23.53 -11.96
CA ASN A 104 4.56 24.73 -12.26
C ASN A 104 5.01 25.45 -10.98
N GLY A 105 5.86 26.47 -11.11
CA GLY A 105 6.36 27.26 -9.98
C GLY A 105 5.29 28.08 -9.23
N LYS A 106 4.05 28.18 -9.76
CA LYS A 106 2.89 28.80 -9.11
C LYS A 106 2.00 27.79 -8.38
N GLY A 107 2.31 26.49 -8.50
CA GLY A 107 1.55 25.43 -7.86
C GLY A 107 0.43 24.84 -8.72
N ASP A 108 0.27 25.26 -9.99
CA ASP A 108 -0.76 24.73 -10.88
C ASP A 108 -0.30 23.44 -11.51
N TRP A 109 -1.21 22.46 -11.59
CA TRP A 109 -0.97 21.16 -12.21
C TRP A 109 -1.32 21.16 -13.70
N THR A 110 -0.41 20.61 -14.52
CA THR A 110 -0.70 20.21 -15.89
C THR A 110 -0.71 18.70 -15.92
N LEU A 111 -1.86 18.10 -16.24
CA LEU A 111 -2.09 16.66 -16.14
C LEU A 111 -2.34 16.04 -17.51
N THR A 112 -1.84 14.84 -17.70
CA THR A 112 -2.22 13.89 -18.74
C THR A 112 -2.25 12.49 -18.14
N ARG A 113 -2.51 11.46 -18.94
CA ARG A 113 -2.53 10.08 -18.47
C ARG A 113 -1.90 9.14 -19.47
N LEU A 114 -1.51 7.95 -18.98
CA LEU A 114 -1.18 6.82 -19.83
C LEU A 114 -2.46 6.11 -20.29
N ILE A 115 -2.47 5.73 -21.55
CA ILE A 115 -3.47 4.88 -22.19
C ILE A 115 -2.76 3.77 -22.96
N PRO A 116 -3.43 2.66 -23.33
CA PRO A 116 -2.85 1.66 -24.22
C PRO A 116 -2.45 2.26 -25.57
N GLY A 117 -1.20 2.08 -25.95
CA GLY A 117 -0.65 2.53 -27.25
C GLY A 117 -1.05 1.61 -28.41
N PRO A 118 -0.50 1.84 -29.62
CA PRO A 118 -0.66 0.93 -30.74
C PRO A 118 0.00 -0.42 -30.48
N LYS A 119 -0.42 -1.45 -31.20
CA LYS A 119 0.22 -2.76 -31.18
C LYS A 119 1.63 -2.66 -31.75
N VAL A 120 2.59 -3.22 -31.03
CA VAL A 120 4.01 -3.30 -31.42
C VAL A 120 4.56 -4.67 -31.09
N ASP A 121 5.56 -5.10 -31.83
CA ASP A 121 6.31 -6.31 -31.55
C ASP A 121 7.58 -5.92 -30.77
N CYS A 122 7.79 -6.55 -29.63
CA CYS A 122 8.94 -6.25 -28.75
C CYS A 122 9.34 -7.50 -27.96
N ASP A 123 10.30 -7.36 -27.06
CA ASP A 123 10.78 -8.42 -26.16
C ASP A 123 9.71 -9.00 -25.21
N LEU A 124 8.60 -8.29 -25.03
CA LEU A 124 7.45 -8.80 -24.27
C LEU A 124 6.52 -9.71 -25.08
N GLY A 125 6.64 -9.71 -26.41
CA GLY A 125 5.84 -10.52 -27.34
C GLY A 125 5.42 -9.76 -28.59
N GLU A 126 4.59 -10.42 -29.42
CA GLU A 126 3.98 -9.82 -30.62
C GLU A 126 2.64 -9.13 -30.29
N GLY A 127 2.37 -8.01 -30.93
CA GLY A 127 1.12 -7.29 -30.80
C GLY A 127 0.86 -6.66 -29.40
N VAL A 128 1.92 -6.43 -28.63
CA VAL A 128 1.84 -5.82 -27.29
C VAL A 128 1.46 -4.35 -27.41
N ARG A 129 0.60 -3.87 -26.52
CA ARG A 129 0.25 -2.45 -26.40
C ARG A 129 1.00 -1.85 -25.21
N LEU A 130 2.09 -1.15 -25.47
CA LEU A 130 2.81 -0.41 -24.44
C LEU A 130 2.02 0.85 -24.03
N PRO A 131 2.06 1.28 -22.75
CA PRO A 131 1.44 2.53 -22.33
C PRO A 131 2.05 3.72 -23.10
N LYS A 132 1.20 4.64 -23.55
CA LYS A 132 1.60 5.92 -24.15
C LYS A 132 0.87 7.07 -23.45
N LEU A 133 1.42 8.27 -23.52
CA LEU A 133 0.72 9.48 -23.09
C LEU A 133 -0.47 9.76 -24.01
N GLN A 134 -1.65 10.03 -23.42
CA GLN A 134 -2.84 10.49 -24.17
C GLN A 134 -2.54 11.83 -24.86
N LYS A 135 -1.88 12.73 -24.13
CA LYS A 135 -1.39 14.01 -24.67
C LYS A 135 0.05 14.19 -24.29
N GLN A 136 0.89 14.54 -25.26
CA GLN A 136 2.30 14.82 -25.01
C GLN A 136 2.44 16.11 -24.20
N ILE A 137 3.03 16.01 -23.02
CA ILE A 137 3.39 17.12 -22.14
C ILE A 137 4.75 16.81 -21.49
N ASP A 138 5.44 17.84 -21.01
CA ASP A 138 6.60 17.66 -20.13
C ASP A 138 6.10 17.24 -18.73
N GLY A 139 6.82 16.33 -18.07
CA GLY A 139 6.45 15.87 -16.73
C GLY A 139 6.97 14.47 -16.40
N GLU A 140 6.35 13.87 -15.39
CA GLU A 140 6.70 12.54 -14.90
C GLU A 140 5.45 11.78 -14.41
N LEU A 141 5.58 10.47 -14.17
CA LEU A 141 4.55 9.70 -13.48
C LEU A 141 4.40 10.24 -12.06
N LEU A 142 3.17 10.57 -11.70
CA LEU A 142 2.89 11.23 -10.44
C LEU A 142 2.79 10.21 -9.31
N ASN A 143 3.70 10.31 -8.36
CA ASN A 143 3.65 9.55 -7.10
C ASN A 143 2.93 10.38 -6.03
N LEU A 144 1.60 10.39 -6.08
CA LEU A 144 0.74 11.21 -5.26
C LEU A 144 -0.26 10.36 -4.48
N TRP A 145 -0.84 11.00 -3.48
CA TRP A 145 -2.06 10.54 -2.83
C TRP A 145 -3.24 11.36 -3.31
N VAL A 146 -4.41 10.75 -3.35
CA VAL A 146 -5.65 11.44 -3.76
C VAL A 146 -6.74 11.20 -2.74
N THR A 147 -7.62 12.20 -2.59
CA THR A 147 -8.84 12.05 -1.83
C THR A 147 -9.79 11.08 -2.52
N LYS A 148 -10.88 10.73 -1.85
CA LYS A 148 -11.92 9.87 -2.43
C LYS A 148 -12.51 10.47 -3.72
N GLU A 149 -12.85 11.74 -3.72
CA GLU A 149 -13.38 12.47 -4.88
C GLU A 149 -12.35 12.54 -6.03
N GLY A 150 -11.08 12.74 -5.67
CA GLY A 150 -9.98 12.69 -6.64
C GLY A 150 -9.85 11.33 -7.30
N MET A 151 -9.93 10.26 -6.51
CA MET A 151 -9.92 8.89 -7.04
C MET A 151 -11.15 8.61 -7.91
N GLU A 152 -12.35 8.98 -7.45
CA GLU A 152 -13.58 8.81 -8.24
C GLU A 152 -13.51 9.57 -9.59
N SER A 153 -12.87 10.74 -9.63
CA SER A 153 -12.62 11.46 -10.89
C SER A 153 -11.71 10.65 -11.82
N ILE A 154 -10.61 10.10 -11.31
CA ILE A 154 -9.66 9.30 -12.10
C ILE A 154 -10.34 8.02 -12.61
N LEU A 155 -11.08 7.31 -11.75
CA LEU A 155 -11.81 6.09 -12.14
C LEU A 155 -12.84 6.35 -13.24
N ASN A 156 -13.45 7.55 -13.25
CA ASN A 156 -14.38 8.02 -14.31
C ASN A 156 -13.67 8.62 -15.53
N PHE A 157 -12.37 8.35 -15.71
CA PHE A 157 -11.56 8.88 -16.80
C PHE A 157 -11.56 10.41 -16.88
N ARG A 158 -11.62 11.09 -15.72
CA ARG A 158 -11.51 12.56 -15.59
C ARG A 158 -10.24 12.90 -14.83
N PHE A 159 -9.73 14.11 -14.97
CA PHE A 159 -8.65 14.60 -14.14
C PHE A 159 -9.18 15.12 -12.81
N PRO A 160 -8.52 14.82 -11.68
CA PRO A 160 -8.88 15.37 -10.38
C PRO A 160 -8.52 16.86 -10.32
N GLU A 161 -9.28 17.63 -9.55
CA GLU A 161 -8.91 19.01 -9.22
C GLU A 161 -7.64 19.04 -8.33
N ALA A 162 -6.88 20.13 -8.39
CA ALA A 162 -5.63 20.30 -7.64
C ALA A 162 -5.76 20.05 -6.12
N LYS A 163 -6.89 20.44 -5.52
CA LYS A 163 -7.18 20.25 -4.09
C LYS A 163 -7.26 18.77 -3.66
N HIS A 164 -7.49 17.87 -4.60
CA HIS A 164 -7.57 16.42 -4.38
C HIS A 164 -6.23 15.70 -4.60
N LEU A 165 -5.17 16.42 -4.99
CA LEU A 165 -3.83 15.90 -5.21
C LEU A 165 -2.95 16.26 -4.02
N ILE A 166 -2.41 15.26 -3.34
CA ILE A 166 -1.64 15.44 -2.11
C ILE A 166 -0.25 14.83 -2.31
N GLU A 167 0.75 15.67 -2.23
CA GLU A 167 2.16 15.26 -2.38
C GLU A 167 2.65 14.57 -1.09
N PRO A 168 3.53 13.57 -1.18
CA PRO A 168 4.03 12.85 -0.01
C PRO A 168 4.69 13.75 1.05
N ASP A 169 5.34 14.84 0.64
CA ASP A 169 6.00 15.79 1.55
C ASP A 169 5.03 16.63 2.41
N GLN A 170 3.75 16.72 2.03
CA GLN A 170 2.67 17.26 2.84
C GLN A 170 2.22 16.30 3.93
N LEU A 171 2.47 14.99 3.76
CA LEU A 171 2.02 13.94 4.67
C LEU A 171 3.10 13.52 5.66
N TRP A 172 4.35 13.44 5.23
CA TRP A 172 5.48 13.08 6.10
C TRP A 172 6.81 13.63 5.57
N LYS A 173 7.80 13.64 6.45
CA LYS A 173 9.19 13.98 6.11
C LYS A 173 10.14 12.90 6.61
N ASN A 174 11.25 12.74 5.92
CA ASN A 174 12.36 11.94 6.40
C ASN A 174 13.13 12.71 7.46
N GLU A 175 13.45 12.07 8.57
CA GLU A 175 14.22 12.64 9.67
C GLU A 175 15.40 11.74 10.02
N GLN A 176 16.61 12.22 9.82
CA GLN A 176 17.81 11.48 10.19
C GLN A 176 17.98 11.46 11.70
N LYS A 177 18.12 10.27 12.26
CA LYS A 177 18.49 10.04 13.67
C LYS A 177 19.89 9.43 13.73
N ILE A 178 20.71 9.97 14.61
CA ILE A 178 22.06 9.46 14.87
C ILE A 178 22.06 8.76 16.21
N GLY A 179 22.53 7.53 16.24
CA GLY A 179 22.68 6.73 17.43
C GLY A 179 24.12 6.28 17.66
N ILE A 180 24.45 5.99 18.88
CA ILE A 180 25.74 5.40 19.29
C ILE A 180 25.50 4.12 20.07
N MET A 181 26.25 3.07 19.73
CA MET A 181 26.28 1.87 20.55
C MET A 181 27.10 2.13 21.81
N ARG A 182 26.56 1.77 22.97
CA ARG A 182 27.24 1.88 24.26
C ARG A 182 27.64 0.50 24.75
N GLU A 183 28.78 0.42 25.45
CA GLU A 183 29.13 -0.77 26.20
C GLU A 183 28.13 -0.98 27.34
N GLU A 184 27.70 -2.21 27.56
CA GLU A 184 26.65 -2.49 28.56
C GLU A 184 27.11 -2.15 29.98
N LYS A 185 28.37 -2.41 30.31
CA LYS A 185 28.93 -2.23 31.68
C LYS A 185 29.31 -0.77 31.95
N THR A 186 30.02 -0.14 31.05
CA THR A 186 30.61 1.20 31.27
C THR A 186 29.72 2.33 30.78
N LYS A 187 28.70 2.01 29.93
CA LYS A 187 27.84 2.99 29.26
C LYS A 187 28.61 3.98 28.37
N VAL A 188 29.88 3.75 28.13
CA VAL A 188 30.74 4.55 27.25
C VAL A 188 30.41 4.17 25.78
N ALA A 189 30.50 5.14 24.87
CA ALA A 189 30.35 4.90 23.45
C ALA A 189 31.40 3.90 22.95
N LYS A 190 31.00 2.87 22.22
CA LYS A 190 31.94 1.98 21.54
C LYS A 190 32.55 2.73 20.36
N ASP A 191 33.87 2.61 20.24
CA ASP A 191 34.64 3.23 19.18
C ASP A 191 34.11 2.73 17.79
N LYS A 192 33.93 3.64 16.81
CA LYS A 192 33.46 3.34 15.46
C LYS A 192 32.04 2.72 15.37
N HIS A 193 31.21 2.88 16.37
CA HIS A 193 29.83 2.37 16.38
C HIS A 193 28.79 3.48 16.36
N LEU A 194 29.06 4.55 15.58
CA LEU A 194 28.08 5.53 15.20
C LEU A 194 27.21 4.95 14.08
N TYR A 195 25.90 5.05 14.21
CA TYR A 195 24.98 4.66 13.14
C TYR A 195 23.94 5.75 12.92
N SER A 196 23.46 5.83 11.69
CA SER A 196 22.38 6.73 11.32
C SER A 196 21.20 5.92 10.79
N LEU A 197 19.99 6.36 11.10
CA LEU A 197 18.74 5.80 10.63
C LEU A 197 17.88 6.91 10.05
N ILE A 198 17.12 6.62 9.01
CA ILE A 198 16.14 7.56 8.47
C ILE A 198 14.78 7.17 9.01
N HIS A 199 14.27 7.96 9.94
CA HIS A 199 12.91 7.85 10.46
C HIS A 199 11.92 8.60 9.57
N ILE A 200 10.67 8.25 9.71
CA ILE A 200 9.54 9.02 9.17
C ILE A 200 8.98 9.92 10.26
N ARG A 201 8.85 11.21 9.97
CA ARG A 201 8.08 12.16 10.79
C ARG A 201 6.77 12.43 10.09
N PRO A 202 5.67 11.78 10.52
CA PRO A 202 4.35 12.08 9.98
C PRO A 202 3.91 13.50 10.33
N HIS A 203 3.06 14.08 9.48
CA HIS A 203 2.31 15.30 9.84
C HIS A 203 1.38 15.00 11.03
N ALA A 204 1.09 15.98 11.86
CA ALA A 204 0.27 15.81 13.08
C ALA A 204 -1.13 15.24 12.78
N GLU A 205 -1.71 15.61 11.65
CA GLU A 205 -3.04 15.15 11.22
C GLU A 205 -3.00 13.85 10.39
N LEU A 206 -1.83 13.20 10.29
CA LEU A 206 -1.68 11.95 9.53
C LEU A 206 -1.84 10.74 10.43
N GLU A 207 -2.77 9.87 10.09
CA GLU A 207 -3.00 8.58 10.72
C GLU A 207 -2.77 7.44 9.71
N VAL A 208 -2.37 6.28 10.22
CA VAL A 208 -2.38 5.01 9.47
C VAL A 208 -3.59 4.21 9.91
N GLU A 209 -4.47 3.86 8.98
CA GLU A 209 -5.71 3.15 9.25
C GLU A 209 -5.62 1.69 8.78
N VAL A 210 -6.08 0.77 9.64
CA VAL A 210 -6.24 -0.65 9.30
C VAL A 210 -7.66 -1.07 9.67
N GLU A 211 -8.37 -1.67 8.74
CA GLU A 211 -9.63 -2.33 9.03
C GLU A 211 -9.34 -3.72 9.60
N VAL A 212 -9.91 -4.02 10.75
CA VAL A 212 -9.66 -5.25 11.51
C VAL A 212 -10.97 -6.00 11.69
N GLY A 213 -11.04 -7.21 11.15
CA GLY A 213 -12.21 -8.09 11.21
C GLY A 213 -11.83 -9.54 11.54
N GLY A 214 -12.80 -10.46 11.47
CA GLY A 214 -12.61 -11.87 11.75
C GLY A 214 -12.49 -12.23 13.23
N ILE A 215 -12.75 -11.27 14.13
CA ILE A 215 -12.63 -11.45 15.59
C ILE A 215 -13.92 -11.03 16.31
N PRO A 216 -14.18 -11.51 17.54
CA PRO A 216 -15.31 -11.05 18.35
C PRO A 216 -15.28 -9.54 18.60
N GLU A 217 -16.45 -8.93 18.66
CA GLU A 217 -16.63 -7.48 18.82
C GLU A 217 -15.96 -6.95 20.10
N ASP A 218 -16.07 -7.67 21.20
CA ASP A 218 -15.51 -7.34 22.51
C ASP A 218 -13.98 -7.44 22.56
N TRP A 219 -13.34 -8.00 21.51
CA TRP A 219 -11.88 -8.08 21.44
C TRP A 219 -11.26 -6.76 20.97
N HIS A 220 -11.98 -5.91 20.25
CA HIS A 220 -11.48 -4.60 19.86
C HIS A 220 -11.18 -3.72 21.08
N LEU A 221 -10.19 -2.85 20.97
CA LEU A 221 -9.85 -1.88 22.01
C LEU A 221 -11.04 -0.95 22.28
N GLN A 222 -11.36 -0.75 23.55
CA GLN A 222 -12.49 0.09 23.97
C GLN A 222 -12.05 1.53 24.33
N LYS A 223 -10.75 1.75 24.47
CA LYS A 223 -10.15 3.04 24.83
C LYS A 223 -8.90 3.24 24.01
N THR A 224 -8.55 4.50 23.79
CA THR A 224 -7.27 4.88 23.20
C THR A 224 -6.11 4.30 23.97
N GLN A 225 -5.18 3.66 23.29
CA GLN A 225 -3.98 3.05 23.86
C GLN A 225 -2.75 3.39 23.06
N ALA A 226 -1.62 3.60 23.75
CA ALA A 226 -0.31 3.65 23.11
C ALA A 226 0.17 2.22 22.84
N LEU A 227 0.43 1.90 21.58
CA LEU A 227 0.97 0.61 21.16
C LEU A 227 2.36 0.78 20.55
N PRO A 228 3.30 -0.15 20.79
CA PRO A 228 4.55 -0.19 20.04
C PRO A 228 4.28 -0.38 18.56
N LEU A 229 4.91 0.45 17.72
CA LEU A 229 4.73 0.41 16.28
C LEU A 229 6.06 0.61 15.55
N GLY A 230 6.47 -0.39 14.79
CA GLY A 230 7.75 -0.39 14.07
C GLY A 230 8.95 -0.70 14.97
N GLY A 231 10.13 -0.28 14.53
CA GLY A 231 11.40 -0.44 15.23
C GLY A 231 11.75 0.72 16.16
N GLU A 232 12.93 0.66 16.77
CA GLU A 232 13.53 1.73 17.58
C GLU A 232 12.65 2.21 18.75
N GLY A 233 11.83 1.31 19.32
CA GLY A 233 10.98 1.63 20.47
C GLY A 233 9.94 2.72 20.20
N ARG A 234 9.44 2.82 18.99
CA ARG A 234 8.43 3.81 18.60
C ARG A 234 7.03 3.36 18.96
N PHE A 235 6.16 4.35 19.17
CA PHE A 235 4.78 4.15 19.61
C PHE A 235 3.82 4.97 18.77
N ALA A 236 2.60 4.45 18.66
CA ALA A 236 1.44 5.18 18.16
C ALA A 236 0.28 5.11 19.14
N LEU A 237 -0.51 6.18 19.23
CA LEU A 237 -1.84 6.13 19.85
C LEU A 237 -2.79 5.41 18.89
N VAL A 238 -3.59 4.51 19.44
CA VAL A 238 -4.55 3.73 18.64
C VAL A 238 -5.96 3.99 19.13
N ASN A 239 -6.78 4.49 18.22
CA ASN A 239 -8.21 4.66 18.37
C ASN A 239 -8.94 3.61 17.52
N VAL A 240 -10.03 3.06 18.05
CA VAL A 240 -10.87 2.09 17.35
C VAL A 240 -12.29 2.64 17.23
N SER A 241 -12.82 2.61 16.01
CA SER A 241 -14.17 3.09 15.70
C SER A 241 -14.84 2.21 14.63
N ASP A 242 -16.09 2.50 14.33
CA ASP A 242 -16.75 1.91 13.17
C ASP A 242 -16.09 2.38 11.87
N ILE A 243 -16.19 1.55 10.82
CA ILE A 243 -15.73 1.91 9.50
C ILE A 243 -16.78 2.84 8.89
N THR A 244 -16.38 4.07 8.62
CA THR A 244 -17.26 5.12 8.08
C THR A 244 -16.96 5.48 6.63
N ASP A 245 -15.79 5.06 6.12
CA ASP A 245 -15.31 5.45 4.80
C ASP A 245 -15.48 4.32 3.80
N PRO A 246 -16.54 4.36 2.96
CA PRO A 246 -16.65 3.42 1.86
C PRO A 246 -15.55 3.69 0.82
N LEU A 247 -15.14 2.65 0.10
CA LEU A 247 -14.24 2.79 -1.04
C LEU A 247 -14.77 3.82 -2.05
N PRO A 248 -13.88 4.42 -2.89
CA PRO A 248 -14.28 5.25 -4.02
C PRO A 248 -15.30 4.50 -4.88
N ARG A 249 -16.31 5.19 -5.37
CA ARG A 249 -17.37 4.58 -6.17
C ARG A 249 -16.81 4.08 -7.50
N MET A 250 -17.18 2.88 -7.87
CA MET A 250 -16.90 2.37 -9.21
C MET A 250 -17.69 3.19 -10.25
N PRO A 251 -17.08 3.57 -11.38
CA PRO A 251 -17.78 4.23 -12.47
C PRO A 251 -18.84 3.31 -13.08
N GLU A 252 -19.79 3.90 -13.78
CA GLU A 252 -20.68 3.14 -14.64
C GLU A 252 -19.90 2.59 -15.85
N LEU A 253 -19.93 1.27 -15.99
CA LEU A 253 -19.28 0.58 -17.10
C LEU A 253 -20.23 0.51 -18.30
N THR A 254 -19.80 1.03 -19.43
CA THR A 254 -20.56 1.04 -20.67
C THR A 254 -19.94 0.11 -21.70
N VAL A 255 -20.79 -0.45 -22.54
CA VAL A 255 -20.34 -1.23 -23.70
C VAL A 255 -20.07 -0.27 -24.86
N SER A 256 -18.87 -0.30 -25.41
CA SER A 256 -18.46 0.50 -26.54
C SER A 256 -19.12 -0.01 -27.85
N HIS A 257 -19.05 0.76 -28.93
CA HIS A 257 -19.63 0.42 -30.23
C HIS A 257 -19.15 -0.91 -30.84
N ASP A 258 -17.94 -1.34 -30.45
CA ASP A 258 -17.35 -2.63 -30.85
C ASP A 258 -17.79 -3.81 -29.97
N GLY A 259 -18.71 -3.59 -29.01
CA GLY A 259 -19.24 -4.60 -28.11
C GLY A 259 -18.31 -4.93 -26.91
N GLN A 260 -17.26 -4.15 -26.71
CA GLN A 260 -16.30 -4.36 -25.61
C GLN A 260 -16.59 -3.42 -24.44
N ILE A 261 -16.29 -3.89 -23.24
CA ILE A 261 -16.19 -3.07 -22.02
C ILE A 261 -14.72 -2.79 -21.78
N ARG A 262 -14.33 -1.50 -21.72
CA ARG A 262 -12.98 -1.05 -21.44
C ARG A 262 -12.87 -0.57 -20.01
N PHE A 263 -12.08 -1.27 -19.21
CA PHE A 263 -11.92 -0.95 -17.79
C PHE A 263 -10.47 -1.07 -17.32
N THR A 264 -10.15 -0.35 -16.27
CA THR A 264 -8.86 -0.47 -15.57
C THR A 264 -9.05 -1.21 -14.26
N VAL A 265 -7.99 -1.91 -13.84
CA VAL A 265 -7.89 -2.50 -12.52
C VAL A 265 -6.65 -1.93 -11.86
N THR A 266 -6.81 -1.28 -10.71
CA THR A 266 -5.72 -0.60 -9.98
C THR A 266 -5.56 -1.18 -8.58
N LEU A 267 -4.31 -1.43 -8.16
CA LEU A 267 -3.98 -1.82 -6.80
C LEU A 267 -4.13 -0.63 -5.83
N LEU A 268 -4.94 -0.79 -4.79
CA LEU A 268 -4.99 0.13 -3.65
C LEU A 268 -3.94 -0.22 -2.58
N THR A 269 -3.65 -1.51 -2.44
CA THR A 269 -2.69 -2.03 -1.47
C THR A 269 -1.62 -2.84 -2.20
N PRO A 270 -0.42 -3.05 -1.62
CA PRO A 270 0.62 -3.83 -2.28
C PRO A 270 0.13 -5.20 -2.71
N GLY A 271 0.44 -5.60 -3.94
CA GLY A 271 0.08 -6.91 -4.49
C GLY A 271 1.21 -7.93 -4.31
N TYR A 272 0.90 -9.10 -3.74
CA TYR A 272 1.82 -10.22 -3.66
C TYR A 272 1.26 -11.40 -4.47
N TYR A 273 2.04 -11.90 -5.41
CA TYR A 273 1.61 -12.93 -6.34
C TYR A 273 2.66 -14.03 -6.47
N GLN A 274 2.21 -15.23 -6.77
CA GLN A 274 3.10 -16.39 -6.95
C GLN A 274 3.98 -16.23 -8.19
N ASP A 275 3.39 -15.80 -9.31
CA ASP A 275 4.09 -15.48 -10.55
C ASP A 275 3.95 -13.98 -10.87
N MET A 276 4.99 -13.23 -10.51
CA MET A 276 5.05 -11.79 -10.75
C MET A 276 5.15 -11.43 -12.24
N ASN A 277 5.82 -12.27 -13.04
CA ASN A 277 5.99 -12.03 -14.48
C ASN A 277 4.65 -12.19 -15.21
N GLN A 278 3.89 -13.22 -14.85
CA GLN A 278 2.56 -13.43 -15.41
C GLN A 278 1.64 -12.25 -15.07
N VAL A 279 1.61 -11.84 -13.80
CA VAL A 279 0.72 -10.76 -13.35
C VAL A 279 1.07 -9.42 -13.99
N VAL A 280 2.34 -9.13 -14.22
CA VAL A 280 2.74 -7.91 -14.95
C VAL A 280 2.17 -7.88 -16.36
N LYS A 281 2.10 -9.03 -17.06
CA LYS A 281 1.63 -9.14 -18.44
C LYS A 281 0.11 -9.31 -18.56
N GLU A 282 -0.47 -10.13 -17.70
CA GLU A 282 -1.85 -10.60 -17.83
C GLU A 282 -2.81 -9.97 -16.80
N GLY A 283 -2.25 -9.26 -15.82
CA GLY A 283 -3.01 -8.70 -14.71
C GLY A 283 -3.19 -9.67 -13.53
N PRO A 284 -3.82 -9.19 -12.44
CA PRO A 284 -4.14 -10.02 -11.28
C PRO A 284 -5.02 -11.22 -11.67
N PRO A 285 -4.94 -12.35 -10.94
CA PRO A 285 -5.69 -13.54 -11.27
C PRO A 285 -7.21 -13.33 -11.17
N GLN A 286 -7.98 -14.06 -12.00
CA GLN A 286 -9.43 -14.04 -11.98
C GLN A 286 -10.04 -12.66 -12.29
N ILE A 287 -9.40 -11.87 -13.11
CA ILE A 287 -10.01 -10.67 -13.71
C ILE A 287 -10.65 -11.10 -15.04
N PRO A 288 -11.94 -10.77 -15.30
CA PRO A 288 -12.59 -11.11 -16.55
C PRO A 288 -12.00 -10.30 -17.73
N GLY A 289 -12.02 -10.89 -18.91
CA GLY A 289 -11.50 -10.26 -20.14
C GLY A 289 -10.01 -10.49 -20.38
N THR A 290 -9.42 -9.64 -21.20
CA THR A 290 -8.01 -9.72 -21.62
C THR A 290 -7.28 -8.46 -21.21
N CYS A 291 -6.13 -8.61 -20.55
CA CYS A 291 -5.23 -7.49 -20.27
C CYS A 291 -4.55 -7.04 -21.57
N VAL A 292 -4.73 -5.78 -21.93
CA VAL A 292 -4.18 -5.21 -23.19
C VAL A 292 -2.96 -4.32 -22.95
N SER A 293 -2.79 -3.79 -21.74
CA SER A 293 -1.66 -2.94 -21.38
C SER A 293 -1.54 -2.85 -19.85
N ALA A 294 -0.40 -2.41 -19.34
CA ALA A 294 -0.20 -2.20 -17.92
C ALA A 294 0.78 -1.05 -17.65
N SER A 295 0.54 -0.31 -16.58
CA SER A 295 1.48 0.65 -16.00
C SER A 295 1.82 0.19 -14.59
N ILE A 296 3.00 -0.38 -14.43
CA ILE A 296 3.44 -1.05 -13.20
C ILE A 296 4.56 -0.23 -12.56
N GLY A 297 4.44 0.03 -11.27
CA GLY A 297 5.45 0.74 -10.52
C GLY A 297 6.68 -0.12 -10.18
N LYS A 298 7.72 0.54 -9.70
CA LYS A 298 8.94 -0.13 -9.22
C LYS A 298 8.59 -1.07 -8.07
N ALA A 299 9.06 -2.32 -8.14
CA ALA A 299 8.80 -3.32 -7.12
C ALA A 299 9.19 -2.83 -5.71
N MET A 300 8.29 -3.04 -4.76
CA MET A 300 8.55 -2.90 -3.32
C MET A 300 9.12 -4.20 -2.77
N HIS A 301 9.77 -4.13 -1.61
CA HIS A 301 10.34 -5.29 -0.96
C HIS A 301 9.66 -5.55 0.38
N MET A 302 9.12 -6.76 0.52
CA MET A 302 8.57 -7.26 1.78
C MET A 302 9.63 -8.11 2.46
N GLY A 303 10.12 -7.66 3.59
CA GLY A 303 11.06 -8.36 4.43
C GLY A 303 10.59 -8.34 5.89
N GLY A 304 11.51 -8.06 6.80
CA GLY A 304 11.25 -7.88 8.22
C GLY A 304 12.03 -8.88 9.08
N TRP A 305 11.71 -8.91 10.35
CA TRP A 305 12.39 -9.73 11.34
C TRP A 305 11.46 -10.81 11.90
N ASN A 306 11.91 -12.05 11.90
CA ASN A 306 11.20 -13.14 12.59
C ASN A 306 11.65 -13.18 14.05
N LEU A 307 10.83 -12.62 14.94
CA LEU A 307 11.15 -12.56 16.37
C LEU A 307 11.26 -13.93 17.02
N LYS A 308 10.52 -14.95 16.55
CA LYS A 308 10.55 -16.31 17.11
C LYS A 308 11.88 -17.00 16.80
N GLU A 309 12.35 -16.86 15.55
CA GLU A 309 13.58 -17.50 15.08
C GLU A 309 14.82 -16.59 15.23
N ASN A 310 14.59 -15.34 15.64
CA ASN A 310 15.60 -14.30 15.78
C ASN A 310 16.49 -14.12 14.54
N LYS A 311 15.83 -14.09 13.35
CA LYS A 311 16.51 -13.93 12.05
C LYS A 311 15.71 -13.06 11.09
N PRO A 312 16.35 -12.45 10.06
CA PRO A 312 15.65 -11.76 9.01
C PRO A 312 14.76 -12.73 8.22
N ARG A 313 13.60 -12.23 7.74
CA ARG A 313 12.76 -12.96 6.79
C ARG A 313 13.33 -12.83 5.39
N PRO A 314 13.11 -13.83 4.51
CA PRO A 314 13.42 -13.69 3.09
C PRO A 314 12.72 -12.47 2.49
N ILE A 315 13.45 -11.73 1.67
CA ILE A 315 12.89 -10.59 0.94
C ILE A 315 12.03 -11.13 -0.20
N LYS A 316 10.80 -10.61 -0.30
CA LYS A 316 9.84 -10.94 -1.37
C LYS A 316 9.47 -9.67 -2.13
N PRO A 317 9.39 -9.70 -3.47
CA PRO A 317 8.93 -8.56 -4.24
C PRO A 317 7.40 -8.40 -4.09
N LEU A 318 6.95 -7.14 -4.12
CA LEU A 318 5.54 -6.75 -4.17
C LEU A 318 5.34 -5.77 -5.32
N LEU A 319 4.20 -5.84 -5.99
CA LEU A 319 3.75 -4.77 -6.84
C LEU A 319 3.25 -3.60 -5.98
N PRO A 320 3.66 -2.36 -6.28
CA PRO A 320 3.27 -1.22 -5.47
C PRO A 320 1.81 -0.83 -5.70
N PRO A 321 1.16 -0.18 -4.71
CA PRO A 321 -0.11 0.48 -4.91
C PRO A 321 -0.05 1.46 -6.09
N GLY A 322 -1.18 1.67 -6.75
CA GLY A 322 -1.26 2.47 -7.96
C GLY A 322 -0.94 1.71 -9.25
N SER A 323 -0.28 0.52 -9.20
CA SER A 323 -0.09 -0.33 -10.38
C SER A 323 -1.45 -0.60 -11.03
N THR A 324 -1.52 -0.36 -12.35
CA THR A 324 -2.79 -0.36 -13.09
C THR A 324 -2.66 -1.16 -14.37
N TRP A 325 -3.65 -2.01 -14.61
CA TRP A 325 -3.83 -2.80 -15.84
C TRP A 325 -5.05 -2.31 -16.61
N PHE A 326 -4.97 -2.37 -17.92
CA PHE A 326 -6.03 -2.03 -18.84
C PHE A 326 -6.61 -3.32 -19.42
N PHE A 327 -7.92 -3.47 -19.34
CA PHE A 327 -8.62 -4.67 -19.77
C PHE A 327 -9.68 -4.36 -20.82
N GLU A 328 -9.91 -5.33 -21.70
CA GLU A 328 -11.06 -5.41 -22.60
C GLU A 328 -11.83 -6.68 -22.28
N ALA A 329 -13.14 -6.57 -22.15
CA ALA A 329 -14.04 -7.69 -21.86
C ALA A 329 -15.33 -7.61 -22.65
N LYS A 330 -16.00 -8.74 -22.83
CA LYS A 330 -17.31 -8.80 -23.48
C LYS A 330 -18.42 -8.28 -22.56
N ALA A 331 -19.53 -7.84 -23.16
CA ALA A 331 -20.67 -7.30 -22.42
C ALA A 331 -21.29 -8.29 -21.41
N ASP A 332 -21.24 -9.58 -21.66
CA ASP A 332 -21.76 -10.63 -20.78
C ASP A 332 -20.94 -10.78 -19.47
N GLN A 333 -19.70 -10.28 -19.44
CA GLN A 333 -18.83 -10.31 -18.27
C GLN A 333 -19.03 -9.11 -17.30
N LEU A 334 -19.98 -8.22 -17.56
CA LEU A 334 -20.20 -7.01 -16.77
C LEU A 334 -20.40 -7.29 -15.26
N ALA A 335 -21.15 -8.32 -14.92
CA ALA A 335 -21.39 -8.67 -13.51
C ALA A 335 -20.12 -9.14 -12.79
N GLU A 336 -19.27 -9.88 -13.48
CA GLU A 336 -17.99 -10.34 -12.96
C GLU A 336 -17.02 -9.18 -12.74
N ILE A 337 -16.96 -8.22 -13.69
CA ILE A 337 -16.14 -7.00 -13.57
C ILE A 337 -16.56 -6.18 -12.35
N LYS A 338 -17.87 -6.03 -12.10
CA LYS A 338 -18.39 -5.34 -10.92
C LYS A 338 -17.93 -5.99 -9.62
N GLY A 339 -17.81 -7.32 -9.59
CA GLY A 339 -17.32 -8.09 -8.45
C GLY A 339 -15.81 -7.93 -8.17
N VAL A 340 -15.04 -7.35 -9.10
CA VAL A 340 -13.60 -7.07 -8.90
C VAL A 340 -13.39 -5.86 -7.99
N HIS A 341 -14.30 -4.86 -8.05
CA HIS A 341 -14.14 -3.63 -7.29
C HIS A 341 -14.20 -3.87 -5.78
N GLY A 342 -13.15 -3.49 -5.06
CA GLY A 342 -12.99 -3.73 -3.61
C GLY A 342 -12.51 -5.15 -3.25
N SER A 343 -12.42 -6.07 -4.22
CA SER A 343 -11.95 -7.43 -3.97
C SER A 343 -10.43 -7.49 -3.74
N PHE A 344 -9.99 -8.56 -3.10
CA PHE A 344 -8.58 -8.86 -2.89
C PHE A 344 -8.17 -10.03 -3.78
N LYS A 345 -7.07 -9.88 -4.52
CA LYS A 345 -6.55 -10.89 -5.44
C LYS A 345 -5.06 -11.13 -5.24
N GLY A 346 -4.64 -12.38 -5.28
CA GLY A 346 -3.26 -12.80 -5.06
C GLY A 346 -3.05 -13.53 -3.74
N GLU A 347 -1.83 -13.49 -3.24
CA GLU A 347 -1.41 -14.11 -1.99
C GLU A 347 -1.59 -13.16 -0.80
N LYS A 348 -1.73 -13.72 0.40
CA LYS A 348 -1.86 -12.97 1.66
C LYS A 348 -3.00 -11.93 1.68
N THR A 349 -4.12 -12.28 1.05
CA THR A 349 -5.31 -11.41 1.02
C THR A 349 -5.87 -11.13 2.42
N ALA A 350 -5.77 -12.08 3.37
CA ALA A 350 -6.11 -11.84 4.77
C ALA A 350 -5.28 -10.73 5.45
N TYR A 351 -4.09 -10.45 4.90
CA TYR A 351 -3.25 -9.30 5.29
C TYR A 351 -3.63 -8.00 4.56
N GLY A 352 -4.73 -7.96 3.84
CA GLY A 352 -5.14 -6.80 3.06
C GLY A 352 -4.29 -6.55 1.81
N MET A 353 -3.51 -7.53 1.35
CA MET A 353 -2.72 -7.40 0.13
C MET A 353 -3.58 -7.65 -1.11
N GLY A 354 -3.28 -6.91 -2.18
CA GLY A 354 -3.92 -7.10 -3.48
C GLY A 354 -5.34 -6.55 -3.57
N GLN A 355 -5.70 -5.52 -2.81
CA GLN A 355 -7.00 -4.86 -2.95
C GLN A 355 -7.08 -4.10 -4.26
N LEU A 356 -8.18 -4.29 -4.99
CA LEU A 356 -8.38 -3.77 -6.34
C LEU A 356 -9.54 -2.79 -6.40
N ILE A 357 -9.40 -1.78 -7.26
CA ILE A 357 -10.51 -0.93 -7.70
C ILE A 357 -10.60 -0.90 -9.21
N VAL A 358 -11.82 -0.69 -9.70
CA VAL A 358 -12.15 -0.67 -11.14
C VAL A 358 -12.42 0.75 -11.57
N GLY A 359 -11.79 1.16 -12.68
CA GLY A 359 -12.03 2.39 -13.39
C GLY A 359 -12.39 2.11 -14.85
N ILE A 360 -12.57 3.14 -15.65
CA ILE A 360 -12.74 3.04 -17.11
C ILE A 360 -11.52 3.62 -17.82
N TRP A 361 -11.31 3.16 -19.05
CA TRP A 361 -10.39 3.81 -19.98
C TRP A 361 -11.02 3.92 -21.34
N LYS A 362 -10.54 4.85 -22.16
CA LYS A 362 -11.03 5.12 -23.49
C LYS A 362 -9.89 5.06 -24.49
N GLU A 363 -10.19 4.67 -25.70
CA GLU A 363 -9.27 4.83 -26.83
C GLU A 363 -9.09 6.33 -27.17
N GLU A 364 -8.01 6.66 -27.86
CA GLU A 364 -7.66 8.05 -28.17
C GLU A 364 -8.73 8.80 -28.99
N TRP A 365 -9.52 8.06 -29.78
CA TRP A 365 -10.59 8.60 -30.66
C TRP A 365 -11.97 8.63 -30.00
N GLU A 366 -12.10 8.23 -28.74
CA GLU A 366 -13.38 8.19 -28.01
C GLU A 366 -13.55 9.41 -27.08
N ASP A 367 -13.30 10.64 -27.59
CA ASP A 367 -13.52 11.86 -26.82
C ASP A 367 -15.01 12.21 -26.64
#